data_8660c02c5ae9ed151681addf9f70e071
#
_entry.id   8660c02c5ae9ed151681addf9f70e071
#
_cell.length_a   1.000
_cell.length_b   1.000
_cell.length_c   1.000
_cell.angle_alpha   90.00
_cell.angle_beta   90.00
_cell.angle_gamma   90.00
#
_symmetry.space_group_name_H-M   'P 1'
#
loop_
_entity.id
_entity.type
_entity.pdbx_description
1 polymer ?
#
loop_
_entity_poly.entity_id
_entity_poly.type
_entity_poly.pdbx_seq_one_letter_code
_entity_poly.pdbx_strand_id
1 'polypeptide(L)'
;YDSIHGPLSKEVNKISNEQFSIEENKVTVTSERDPIDLKWSDKNVDIILECTGVFASKDKAMLHVESGASKVIVSAPCSGADITVVQGVNNKNINLDHQVISNASCTTNCLAPVAFVIDQEFGIENGYMTTIHSYTGDQNTVDTFHKDLRRARAAANNIIPTSTGAAKAVGLVLPHLKGKLDGTAIRVPTPNVSLVDFKFNTKKNISIESLNNKFQEYANNSLKNILGVDRDPKVSSDYNPVSYTHLTLPTKEGV
;
A
#
# COMPACT_ATOMS: atom_id res chain seq x y z
N TYR A 1 7.03 11.96 17.14
CA TYR A 1 6.17 11.03 17.90
C TYR A 1 5.10 10.47 16.98
N ASP A 2 4.79 9.19 17.13
CA ASP A 2 3.74 8.49 16.40
C ASP A 2 2.81 7.78 17.39
N SER A 3 1.49 7.87 17.18
CA SER A 3 0.51 7.31 18.12
C SER A 3 0.43 5.79 18.10
N ILE A 4 0.91 5.16 17.03
CA ILE A 4 0.88 3.70 16.82
C ILE A 4 2.26 3.09 17.15
N HIS A 5 3.33 3.68 16.59
CA HIS A 5 4.69 3.16 16.69
C HIS A 5 5.47 3.77 17.86
N GLY A 6 4.94 4.78 18.54
CA GLY A 6 5.59 5.46 19.66
C GLY A 6 6.66 6.47 19.22
N PRO A 7 7.54 6.88 20.12
CA PRO A 7 8.60 7.83 19.83
C PRO A 7 9.67 7.22 18.92
N LEU A 8 10.21 8.06 18.02
CA LEU A 8 11.38 7.69 17.24
C LEU A 8 12.57 7.41 18.16
N SER A 9 13.24 6.28 17.97
CA SER A 9 14.42 5.89 18.75
C SER A 9 15.71 6.64 18.38
N LYS A 10 15.69 7.39 17.27
CA LYS A 10 16.83 8.17 16.77
C LYS A 10 16.84 9.57 17.36
N GLU A 11 18.04 10.11 17.55
CA GLU A 11 18.22 11.48 18.01
C GLU A 11 17.75 12.48 16.94
N VAL A 12 16.95 13.45 17.37
CA VAL A 12 16.45 14.53 16.52
C VAL A 12 16.83 15.86 17.11
N ASN A 13 17.63 16.65 16.38
CA ASN A 13 18.11 17.95 16.82
C ASN A 13 17.56 19.06 15.92
N LYS A 14 16.97 20.10 16.54
CA LYS A 14 16.59 21.31 15.83
C LYS A 14 17.83 22.14 15.48
N ILE A 15 18.02 22.46 14.20
CA ILE A 15 19.12 23.31 13.73
C ILE A 15 18.63 24.75 13.57
N SER A 16 17.48 24.96 12.94
CA SER A 16 16.83 26.26 12.75
C SER A 16 15.31 26.11 12.69
N ASN A 17 14.58 27.14 12.26
CA ASN A 17 13.12 27.02 12.02
C ASN A 17 12.81 26.21 10.75
N GLU A 18 13.75 26.11 9.83
CA GLU A 18 13.61 25.42 8.53
C GLU A 18 14.48 24.16 8.44
N GLN A 19 15.24 23.83 9.47
CA GLN A 19 16.15 22.69 9.44
C GLN A 19 16.18 21.94 10.77
N PHE A 20 16.23 20.61 10.68
CA PHE A 20 16.55 19.71 11.77
C PHE A 20 17.47 18.59 11.29
N SER A 21 18.08 17.84 12.20
CA SER A 21 18.79 16.61 11.85
C SER A 21 18.13 15.40 12.50
N ILE A 22 18.23 14.25 11.83
CA ILE A 22 17.99 12.94 12.40
C ILE A 22 19.32 12.23 12.35
N GLU A 23 19.91 12.00 13.52
CA GLU A 23 21.31 11.59 13.65
C GLU A 23 22.20 12.59 12.88
N GLU A 24 23.01 12.16 11.92
CA GLU A 24 23.88 13.01 11.09
C GLU A 24 23.18 13.61 9.85
N ASN A 25 21.98 13.12 9.51
CA ASN A 25 21.27 13.54 8.31
C ASN A 25 20.52 14.85 8.53
N LYS A 26 20.84 15.87 7.76
CA LYS A 26 20.15 17.16 7.76
C LYS A 26 18.87 17.07 6.92
N VAL A 27 17.80 17.61 7.45
CA VAL A 27 16.48 17.70 6.79
C VAL A 27 16.08 19.16 6.73
N THR A 28 15.78 19.66 5.52
CA THR A 28 15.22 20.98 5.31
C THR A 28 13.69 20.89 5.21
N VAL A 29 12.99 21.79 5.87
CA VAL A 29 11.53 21.89 5.87
C VAL A 29 11.12 23.11 5.06
N THR A 30 10.16 22.91 4.16
CA THR A 30 9.50 23.99 3.38
C THR A 30 8.01 23.99 3.70
N SER A 31 7.35 25.13 3.47
CA SER A 31 5.93 25.31 3.76
C SER A 31 5.21 26.00 2.59
N GLU A 32 5.27 25.34 1.41
CA GLU A 32 4.58 25.79 0.21
C GLU A 32 3.38 24.89 -0.10
N ARG A 33 2.28 25.52 -0.54
CA ARG A 33 1.06 24.77 -0.90
C ARG A 33 1.06 24.33 -2.35
N ASP A 34 1.59 25.17 -3.24
CA ASP A 34 1.73 24.86 -4.65
C ASP A 34 3.06 24.15 -4.88
N PRO A 35 3.07 22.95 -5.47
CA PRO A 35 4.31 22.25 -5.77
C PRO A 35 5.27 23.02 -6.66
N ILE A 36 4.79 23.93 -7.51
CA ILE A 36 5.61 24.77 -8.37
C ILE A 36 6.52 25.70 -7.55
N ASP A 37 6.02 26.22 -6.43
CA ASP A 37 6.76 27.15 -5.56
C ASP A 37 7.85 26.46 -4.73
N LEU A 38 7.84 25.11 -4.68
CA LEU A 38 8.85 24.33 -4.00
C LEU A 38 10.24 24.40 -4.67
N LYS A 39 10.30 24.67 -5.99
CA LYS A 39 11.52 24.88 -6.77
C LYS A 39 12.57 23.78 -6.53
N TRP A 40 12.20 22.56 -6.86
CA TRP A 40 13.02 21.37 -6.60
C TRP A 40 14.38 21.43 -7.29
N SER A 41 14.45 22.05 -8.49
CA SER A 41 15.72 22.30 -9.18
C SER A 41 16.74 23.05 -8.34
N ASP A 42 16.30 24.10 -7.60
CA ASP A 42 17.18 24.94 -6.78
C ASP A 42 17.69 24.20 -5.55
N LYS A 43 17.01 23.09 -5.19
CA LYS A 43 17.31 22.25 -4.02
C LYS A 43 18.03 20.95 -4.39
N ASN A 44 18.32 20.72 -5.68
CA ASN A 44 18.90 19.48 -6.20
C ASN A 44 18.12 18.23 -5.77
N VAL A 45 16.79 18.28 -5.85
CA VAL A 45 15.90 17.16 -5.50
C VAL A 45 15.48 16.45 -6.77
N ASP A 46 15.90 15.20 -6.93
CA ASP A 46 15.61 14.37 -8.10
C ASP A 46 14.30 13.61 -7.99
N ILE A 47 13.96 13.11 -6.79
CA ILE A 47 12.82 12.21 -6.56
C ILE A 47 11.93 12.80 -5.49
N ILE A 48 10.62 12.87 -5.79
CA ILE A 48 9.59 13.27 -4.84
C ILE A 48 8.79 12.04 -4.39
N LEU A 49 8.59 11.92 -3.09
CA LEU A 49 7.60 11.03 -2.52
C LEU A 49 6.34 11.84 -2.19
N GLU A 50 5.32 11.75 -3.06
CA GLU A 50 4.04 12.42 -2.85
C GLU A 50 3.18 11.61 -1.88
N CYS A 51 3.15 12.04 -0.62
CA CYS A 51 2.48 11.35 0.47
C CYS A 51 1.30 12.13 1.07
N THR A 52 0.90 13.26 0.46
CA THR A 52 -0.19 14.11 0.99
C THR A 52 -1.58 13.56 0.68
N GLY A 53 -1.71 12.75 -0.38
CA GLY A 53 -2.99 12.29 -0.92
C GLY A 53 -3.75 13.33 -1.74
N VAL A 54 -3.23 14.56 -1.85
CA VAL A 54 -3.87 15.67 -2.61
C VAL A 54 -3.54 15.59 -4.09
N PHE A 55 -2.32 15.20 -4.44
CA PHE A 55 -1.80 15.17 -5.81
C PHE A 55 -1.82 13.75 -6.40
N ALA A 56 -2.87 12.98 -6.11
CA ALA A 56 -3.02 11.58 -6.51
C ALA A 56 -3.60 11.41 -7.95
N SER A 57 -3.19 12.25 -8.87
CA SER A 57 -3.41 12.08 -10.32
C SER A 57 -2.16 12.53 -11.07
N LYS A 58 -1.94 11.98 -12.29
CA LYS A 58 -0.77 12.33 -13.09
C LYS A 58 -0.63 13.83 -13.28
N ASP A 59 -1.71 14.49 -13.71
CA ASP A 59 -1.68 15.94 -14.00
C ASP A 59 -1.25 16.77 -12.78
N LYS A 60 -1.75 16.39 -11.59
CA LYS A 60 -1.37 17.07 -10.36
C LYS A 60 0.05 16.73 -9.90
N ALA A 61 0.45 15.46 -10.00
CA ALA A 61 1.78 15.02 -9.63
C ALA A 61 2.87 15.62 -10.54
N MET A 62 2.55 15.88 -11.82
CA MET A 62 3.44 16.53 -12.77
C MET A 62 3.88 17.92 -12.33
N LEU A 63 3.12 18.63 -11.48
CA LEU A 63 3.55 19.93 -10.94
C LEU A 63 4.88 19.83 -10.18
N HIS A 64 5.18 18.70 -9.56
CA HIS A 64 6.49 18.48 -8.96
C HIS A 64 7.61 18.29 -9.99
N VAL A 65 7.30 17.68 -11.15
CA VAL A 65 8.25 17.55 -12.25
C VAL A 65 8.51 18.92 -12.89
N GLU A 66 7.46 19.71 -13.10
CA GLU A 66 7.56 21.09 -13.59
C GLU A 66 8.35 21.99 -12.64
N SER A 67 8.31 21.71 -11.34
CA SER A 67 9.13 22.37 -10.31
C SER A 67 10.60 21.91 -10.30
N GLY A 68 10.96 20.92 -11.13
CA GLY A 68 12.35 20.49 -11.37
C GLY A 68 12.73 19.11 -10.86
N ALA A 69 11.80 18.32 -10.31
CA ALA A 69 12.07 16.93 -9.96
C ALA A 69 12.10 16.03 -11.21
N SER A 70 12.93 15.02 -11.20
CA SER A 70 13.00 14.04 -12.30
C SER A 70 11.86 13.04 -12.26
N LYS A 71 11.43 12.63 -11.06
CA LYS A 71 10.39 11.61 -10.85
C LYS A 71 9.56 11.90 -9.61
N VAL A 72 8.27 11.46 -9.68
CA VAL A 72 7.34 11.52 -8.56
C VAL A 72 6.81 10.13 -8.29
N ILE A 73 6.96 9.67 -7.07
CA ILE A 73 6.37 8.41 -6.57
C ILE A 73 5.19 8.79 -5.67
N VAL A 74 3.99 8.49 -6.12
CA VAL A 74 2.75 8.75 -5.37
C VAL A 74 2.46 7.55 -4.45
N SER A 75 2.40 7.78 -3.15
CA SER A 75 2.17 6.74 -2.12
C SER A 75 0.71 6.27 -2.04
N ALA A 76 -0.03 6.40 -3.12
CA ALA A 76 -1.45 6.09 -3.23
C ALA A 76 -1.80 5.64 -4.66
N PRO A 77 -3.01 5.09 -4.92
CA PRO A 77 -3.51 4.95 -6.28
C PRO A 77 -3.50 6.32 -6.97
N CYS A 78 -2.86 6.38 -8.14
CA CYS A 78 -2.70 7.60 -8.91
C CYS A 78 -3.33 7.44 -10.29
N SER A 79 -4.39 8.21 -10.55
CA SER A 79 -5.08 8.14 -11.86
C SER A 79 -4.18 8.69 -12.96
N GLY A 80 -4.05 7.93 -14.07
CA GLY A 80 -3.23 8.33 -15.22
C GLY A 80 -1.71 8.20 -15.00
N ALA A 81 -1.23 7.64 -13.87
CA ALA A 81 0.20 7.39 -13.66
C ALA A 81 0.82 6.62 -14.83
N ASP A 82 2.10 6.85 -15.11
CA ASP A 82 2.82 6.15 -16.18
C ASP A 82 2.90 4.66 -15.91
N ILE A 83 3.03 4.30 -14.65
CA ILE A 83 2.98 2.92 -14.17
C ILE A 83 2.44 2.85 -12.75
N THR A 84 1.68 1.80 -12.45
CA THR A 84 1.33 1.40 -11.09
C THR A 84 2.20 0.21 -10.70
N VAL A 85 2.87 0.30 -9.56
CA VAL A 85 3.91 -0.66 -9.15
C VAL A 85 3.57 -1.28 -7.80
N VAL A 86 3.82 -2.58 -7.71
CA VAL A 86 3.93 -3.32 -6.45
C VAL A 86 5.31 -3.98 -6.41
N GLN A 87 6.06 -3.68 -5.36
CA GLN A 87 7.39 -4.23 -5.16
C GLN A 87 7.37 -5.76 -5.14
N GLY A 88 8.31 -6.39 -5.85
CA GLY A 88 8.41 -7.84 -5.98
C GLY A 88 7.50 -8.45 -7.05
N VAL A 89 6.54 -7.69 -7.58
CA VAL A 89 5.61 -8.18 -8.62
C VAL A 89 5.98 -7.61 -9.99
N ASN A 90 5.94 -6.28 -10.16
CA ASN A 90 6.18 -5.64 -11.44
C ASN A 90 7.16 -4.45 -11.38
N ASN A 91 7.87 -4.25 -10.29
CA ASN A 91 8.82 -3.13 -10.13
C ASN A 91 9.96 -3.14 -11.19
N LYS A 92 10.27 -4.28 -11.78
CA LYS A 92 11.24 -4.40 -12.88
C LYS A 92 10.75 -3.74 -14.20
N ASN A 93 9.48 -3.41 -14.29
CA ASN A 93 8.90 -2.74 -15.46
C ASN A 93 9.06 -1.22 -15.41
N ILE A 94 9.59 -0.66 -14.33
CA ILE A 94 9.94 0.76 -14.26
C ILE A 94 11.06 1.03 -15.27
N ASN A 95 10.90 2.10 -16.05
CA ASN A 95 11.92 2.56 -17.00
C ASN A 95 12.17 4.07 -16.83
N LEU A 96 13.10 4.61 -17.62
CA LEU A 96 13.53 6.00 -17.54
C LEU A 96 12.43 7.01 -17.93
N ASP A 97 11.51 6.60 -18.81
CA ASP A 97 10.43 7.48 -19.32
C ASP A 97 9.28 7.64 -18.32
N HIS A 98 9.19 6.77 -17.31
CA HIS A 98 8.18 6.87 -16.28
C HIS A 98 8.52 8.00 -15.30
N GLN A 99 7.78 9.09 -15.35
CA GLN A 99 7.95 10.26 -14.48
C GLN A 99 7.02 10.20 -13.26
N VAL A 100 5.77 9.76 -13.44
CA VAL A 100 4.79 9.62 -12.35
C VAL A 100 4.50 8.14 -12.11
N ILE A 101 4.94 7.66 -10.95
CA ILE A 101 4.84 6.25 -10.53
C ILE A 101 3.86 6.15 -9.39
N SER A 102 2.81 5.33 -9.54
CA SER A 102 1.90 5.01 -8.43
C SER A 102 2.40 3.80 -7.65
N ASN A 103 2.48 3.92 -6.34
CA ASN A 103 2.78 2.79 -5.44
C ASN A 103 1.52 1.98 -5.07
N ALA A 104 0.45 2.10 -5.84
CA ALA A 104 -0.84 1.43 -5.62
C ALA A 104 -1.47 1.76 -4.24
N SER A 105 -2.42 0.92 -3.78
CA SER A 105 -3.01 1.02 -2.45
C SER A 105 -2.39 0.01 -1.49
N CYS A 106 -2.58 0.20 -0.19
CA CYS A 106 -2.18 -0.76 0.85
C CYS A 106 -2.75 -2.16 0.59
N THR A 107 -4.06 -2.26 0.28
CA THR A 107 -4.71 -3.53 -0.01
C THR A 107 -4.21 -4.15 -1.32
N THR A 108 -3.93 -3.35 -2.37
CA THR A 108 -3.33 -3.86 -3.61
C THR A 108 -1.92 -4.40 -3.35
N ASN A 109 -1.12 -3.71 -2.55
CA ASN A 109 0.21 -4.18 -2.15
C ASN A 109 0.14 -5.49 -1.34
N CYS A 110 -0.90 -5.67 -0.53
CA CYS A 110 -1.12 -6.92 0.19
C CYS A 110 -1.53 -8.06 -0.76
N LEU A 111 -2.53 -7.83 -1.62
CA LEU A 111 -3.12 -8.87 -2.47
C LEU A 111 -2.23 -9.27 -3.65
N ALA A 112 -1.54 -8.32 -4.29
CA ALA A 112 -0.82 -8.59 -5.53
C ALA A 112 0.30 -9.62 -5.41
N PRO A 113 1.18 -9.61 -4.39
CA PRO A 113 2.18 -10.66 -4.20
C PRO A 113 1.57 -12.04 -3.92
N VAL A 114 0.48 -12.09 -3.16
CA VAL A 114 -0.26 -13.33 -2.89
C VAL A 114 -0.87 -13.88 -4.19
N ALA A 115 -1.58 -13.03 -4.94
CA ALA A 115 -2.14 -13.39 -6.23
C ALA A 115 -1.07 -13.79 -7.25
N PHE A 116 0.09 -13.11 -7.24
CA PHE A 116 1.22 -13.45 -8.09
C PHE A 116 1.72 -14.89 -7.85
N VAL A 117 1.95 -15.28 -6.59
CA VAL A 117 2.39 -16.64 -6.27
C VAL A 117 1.35 -17.68 -6.70
N ILE A 118 0.08 -17.46 -6.35
CA ILE A 118 -1.00 -18.38 -6.70
C ILE A 118 -1.13 -18.52 -8.22
N ASP A 119 -1.07 -17.43 -8.94
CA ASP A 119 -1.25 -17.42 -10.39
C ASP A 119 -0.08 -18.06 -11.12
N GLN A 120 1.15 -17.79 -10.69
CA GLN A 120 2.36 -18.42 -11.29
C GLN A 120 2.37 -19.93 -11.12
N GLU A 121 1.96 -20.44 -9.99
CA GLU A 121 2.04 -21.86 -9.66
C GLU A 121 0.80 -22.65 -10.12
N PHE A 122 -0.38 -22.06 -9.96
CA PHE A 122 -1.65 -22.78 -10.13
C PHE A 122 -2.59 -22.17 -11.16
N GLY A 123 -2.38 -20.92 -11.55
CA GLY A 123 -3.20 -20.19 -12.52
C GLY A 123 -4.55 -19.78 -11.91
N ILE A 124 -4.75 -18.48 -11.66
CA ILE A 124 -6.03 -17.97 -11.16
C ILE A 124 -7.05 -17.87 -12.30
N GLU A 125 -8.23 -18.45 -12.10
CA GLU A 125 -9.38 -18.27 -12.99
C GLU A 125 -10.19 -17.04 -12.60
N ASN A 126 -10.55 -16.96 -11.33
CA ASN A 126 -11.26 -15.82 -10.72
C ASN A 126 -10.97 -15.78 -9.21
N GLY A 127 -11.31 -14.66 -8.59
CA GLY A 127 -11.18 -14.52 -7.15
C GLY A 127 -11.98 -13.34 -6.60
N TYR A 128 -12.32 -13.44 -5.32
CA TYR A 128 -13.00 -12.39 -4.58
C TYR A 128 -12.32 -12.17 -3.23
N MET A 129 -11.99 -10.91 -2.92
CA MET A 129 -11.38 -10.59 -1.66
C MET A 129 -12.30 -9.77 -0.75
N THR A 130 -12.23 -10.03 0.53
CA THR A 130 -12.78 -9.15 1.56
C THR A 130 -11.63 -8.61 2.40
N THR A 131 -11.45 -7.29 2.43
CA THR A 131 -10.49 -6.69 3.35
C THR A 131 -11.17 -6.21 4.61
N ILE A 132 -10.78 -6.76 5.74
CA ILE A 132 -11.10 -6.27 7.08
C ILE A 132 -10.04 -5.21 7.38
N HIS A 133 -10.42 -3.95 7.25
CA HIS A 133 -9.47 -2.87 7.07
C HIS A 133 -9.48 -1.90 8.26
N SER A 134 -8.29 -1.56 8.75
CA SER A 134 -8.14 -0.45 9.70
C SER A 134 -8.76 0.83 9.15
N TYR A 135 -9.25 1.71 10.04
CA TYR A 135 -9.69 3.03 9.60
C TYR A 135 -8.49 3.88 9.15
N THR A 136 -8.75 4.86 8.30
CA THR A 136 -7.72 5.74 7.72
C THR A 136 -8.17 7.20 7.82
N GLY A 137 -7.31 8.14 7.43
CA GLY A 137 -7.63 9.57 7.39
C GLY A 137 -8.82 9.96 6.49
N ASP A 138 -9.31 9.04 5.64
CA ASP A 138 -10.55 9.21 4.87
C ASP A 138 -11.81 9.08 5.75
N GLN A 139 -11.68 8.55 6.97
CA GLN A 139 -12.78 8.33 7.88
C GLN A 139 -12.70 9.30 9.07
N ASN A 140 -13.88 9.81 9.46
CA ASN A 140 -13.98 10.78 10.53
C ASN A 140 -14.00 10.11 11.90
N THR A 141 -13.53 10.81 12.93
CA THR A 141 -13.58 10.35 14.32
C THR A 141 -14.99 10.47 14.92
N VAL A 142 -15.78 11.42 14.41
CA VAL A 142 -17.19 11.64 14.78
C VAL A 142 -18.06 11.66 13.53
N ASP A 143 -19.39 11.53 13.69
CA ASP A 143 -20.32 11.59 12.57
C ASP A 143 -20.23 12.97 11.88
N THR A 144 -19.96 12.99 10.58
CA THR A 144 -19.86 14.22 9.78
C THR A 144 -20.08 13.92 8.29
N PHE A 145 -20.09 14.97 7.46
CA PHE A 145 -20.34 14.81 6.03
C PHE A 145 -19.27 14.01 5.30
N HIS A 146 -19.72 13.05 4.50
CA HIS A 146 -18.89 12.26 3.59
C HIS A 146 -19.72 11.82 2.37
N LYS A 147 -19.09 11.62 1.21
CA LYS A 147 -19.76 11.14 -0.03
C LYS A 147 -20.41 9.76 0.16
N ASP A 148 -19.73 8.85 0.83
CA ASP A 148 -20.28 7.58 1.29
C ASP A 148 -20.90 7.77 2.67
N LEU A 149 -22.23 7.63 2.77
CA LEU A 149 -22.97 7.83 4.00
C LEU A 149 -22.55 6.85 5.12
N ARG A 150 -21.99 5.70 4.78
CA ARG A 150 -21.46 4.77 5.77
C ARG A 150 -20.13 5.27 6.34
N ARG A 151 -19.27 5.88 5.50
CA ARG A 151 -18.02 6.52 5.95
C ARG A 151 -18.24 7.84 6.67
N ALA A 152 -19.45 8.39 6.58
CA ALA A 152 -19.88 9.57 7.36
C ALA A 152 -20.00 9.28 8.87
N ARG A 153 -19.96 8.03 9.28
CA ARG A 153 -20.12 7.59 10.67
C ARG A 153 -18.75 7.47 11.36
N ALA A 154 -18.77 7.64 12.68
CA ALA A 154 -17.59 7.57 13.55
C ALA A 154 -16.81 6.25 13.36
N ALA A 155 -15.56 6.35 12.90
CA ALA A 155 -14.75 5.22 12.48
C ALA A 155 -14.42 4.25 13.63
N ALA A 156 -14.15 4.79 14.81
CA ALA A 156 -13.76 4.00 15.98
C ALA A 156 -14.92 3.29 16.68
N ASN A 157 -16.17 3.56 16.26
CA ASN A 157 -17.38 3.00 16.89
C ASN A 157 -18.17 2.07 15.98
N ASN A 158 -17.77 1.93 14.70
CA ASN A 158 -18.58 1.24 13.72
C ASN A 158 -17.80 0.23 12.88
N ILE A 159 -18.45 -0.87 12.53
CA ILE A 159 -18.06 -1.75 11.43
C ILE A 159 -18.71 -1.18 10.18
N ILE A 160 -17.91 -0.73 9.20
CA ILE A 160 -18.38 0.03 8.04
C ILE A 160 -18.13 -0.76 6.74
N PRO A 161 -19.17 -1.39 6.15
CA PRO A 161 -19.07 -1.97 4.82
C PRO A 161 -18.91 -0.86 3.77
N THR A 162 -17.96 -1.02 2.85
CA THR A 162 -17.73 -0.04 1.78
C THR A 162 -17.11 -0.70 0.55
N SER A 163 -17.15 -0.01 -0.59
CA SER A 163 -16.50 -0.46 -1.81
C SER A 163 -14.97 -0.30 -1.73
N THR A 164 -14.26 -1.08 -2.53
CA THR A 164 -12.83 -0.93 -2.76
C THR A 164 -12.48 -1.24 -4.21
N GLY A 165 -11.58 -0.46 -4.79
CA GLY A 165 -11.00 -0.73 -6.10
C GLY A 165 -9.73 -1.59 -6.05
N ALA A 166 -9.29 -2.00 -4.87
CA ALA A 166 -7.97 -2.61 -4.68
C ALA A 166 -7.80 -3.95 -5.42
N ALA A 167 -8.83 -4.81 -5.43
CA ALA A 167 -8.79 -6.07 -6.17
C ALA A 167 -8.71 -5.84 -7.68
N LYS A 168 -9.48 -4.89 -8.20
CA LYS A 168 -9.44 -4.51 -9.62
C LYS A 168 -8.09 -3.89 -10.00
N ALA A 169 -7.48 -3.15 -9.09
CA ALA A 169 -6.16 -2.54 -9.29
C ALA A 169 -5.01 -3.57 -9.39
N VAL A 170 -5.21 -4.81 -8.91
CA VAL A 170 -4.25 -5.90 -9.17
C VAL A 170 -4.09 -6.13 -10.68
N GLY A 171 -5.14 -5.93 -11.49
CA GLY A 171 -5.06 -6.00 -12.93
C GLY A 171 -4.18 -4.92 -13.61
N LEU A 172 -3.77 -3.85 -12.89
CA LEU A 172 -2.77 -2.88 -13.37
C LEU A 172 -1.35 -3.42 -13.20
N VAL A 173 -1.15 -4.27 -12.20
CA VAL A 173 0.15 -4.83 -11.82
C VAL A 173 0.38 -6.19 -12.47
N LEU A 174 -0.69 -6.97 -12.57
CA LEU A 174 -0.79 -8.28 -13.24
C LEU A 174 -1.85 -8.23 -14.34
N PRO A 175 -1.52 -7.72 -15.56
CA PRO A 175 -2.51 -7.42 -16.59
C PRO A 175 -3.38 -8.61 -17.03
N HIS A 176 -2.85 -9.81 -16.99
CA HIS A 176 -3.57 -11.04 -17.34
C HIS A 176 -4.63 -11.46 -16.31
N LEU A 177 -4.63 -10.86 -15.12
CA LEU A 177 -5.68 -11.00 -14.10
C LEU A 177 -6.74 -9.88 -14.18
N LYS A 178 -6.65 -8.96 -15.14
CA LYS A 178 -7.64 -7.89 -15.33
C LYS A 178 -9.05 -8.48 -15.54
N GLY A 179 -9.99 -8.04 -14.71
CA GLY A 179 -11.38 -8.49 -14.74
C GLY A 179 -11.67 -9.83 -14.04
N LYS A 180 -10.63 -10.51 -13.53
CA LYS A 180 -10.79 -11.80 -12.81
C LYS A 180 -10.93 -11.63 -11.30
N LEU A 181 -10.51 -10.49 -10.76
CA LEU A 181 -10.53 -10.24 -9.31
C LEU A 181 -11.49 -9.09 -9.00
N ASP A 182 -12.31 -9.28 -7.98
CA ASP A 182 -13.17 -8.24 -7.38
C ASP A 182 -13.12 -8.33 -5.85
N GLY A 183 -13.79 -7.42 -5.16
CA GLY A 183 -13.79 -7.45 -3.70
C GLY A 183 -14.55 -6.32 -3.04
N THR A 184 -14.64 -6.45 -1.71
CA THR A 184 -15.27 -5.47 -0.83
C THR A 184 -14.36 -5.14 0.35
N ALA A 185 -14.66 -4.03 1.05
CA ALA A 185 -13.96 -3.63 2.25
C ALA A 185 -14.93 -3.53 3.43
N ILE A 186 -14.46 -3.94 4.59
CA ILE A 186 -15.13 -3.75 5.87
C ILE A 186 -14.17 -2.97 6.75
N ARG A 187 -14.47 -1.70 7.03
CA ARG A 187 -13.68 -0.90 7.96
C ARG A 187 -14.04 -1.26 9.40
N VAL A 188 -13.03 -1.41 10.24
CA VAL A 188 -13.17 -1.83 11.64
C VAL A 188 -12.49 -0.83 12.57
N PRO A 189 -12.89 -0.76 13.87
CA PRO A 189 -12.29 0.13 14.86
C PRO A 189 -10.87 -0.27 15.28
N THR A 190 -9.97 -0.38 14.30
CA THR A 190 -8.57 -0.75 14.49
C THR A 190 -7.69 0.30 13.82
N PRO A 191 -6.71 0.90 14.51
CA PRO A 191 -5.96 2.04 13.98
C PRO A 191 -4.91 1.64 12.96
N ASN A 192 -4.43 0.40 12.98
CA ASN A 192 -3.39 -0.09 12.07
C ASN A 192 -3.56 -1.58 11.78
N VAL A 193 -2.91 -2.06 10.73
CA VAL A 193 -2.94 -3.42 10.20
C VAL A 193 -4.33 -3.80 9.67
N SER A 194 -4.36 -4.37 8.48
CA SER A 194 -5.58 -4.87 7.83
C SER A 194 -5.41 -6.34 7.48
N LEU A 195 -6.52 -7.08 7.42
CA LEU A 195 -6.55 -8.48 7.01
C LEU A 195 -7.26 -8.60 5.67
N VAL A 196 -6.76 -9.46 4.80
CA VAL A 196 -7.40 -9.82 3.53
C VAL A 196 -7.81 -11.28 3.56
N ASP A 197 -9.10 -11.55 3.45
CA ASP A 197 -9.65 -12.87 3.15
C ASP A 197 -9.78 -12.96 1.62
N PHE A 198 -8.99 -13.83 0.99
CA PHE A 198 -8.98 -14.01 -0.45
C PHE A 198 -9.45 -15.40 -0.85
N LYS A 199 -10.62 -15.46 -1.49
CA LYS A 199 -11.20 -16.68 -2.08
C LYS A 199 -10.94 -16.71 -3.56
N PHE A 200 -10.50 -17.84 -4.10
CA PHE A 200 -10.11 -17.96 -5.51
C PHE A 200 -10.32 -19.37 -6.06
N ASN A 201 -10.48 -19.44 -7.37
CA ASN A 201 -10.45 -20.69 -8.14
C ASN A 201 -9.19 -20.73 -9.00
N THR A 202 -8.60 -21.90 -9.09
CA THR A 202 -7.38 -22.16 -9.85
C THR A 202 -7.61 -23.15 -10.98
N LYS A 203 -6.82 -23.02 -12.04
CA LYS A 203 -6.84 -23.93 -13.19
C LYS A 203 -6.32 -25.32 -12.85
N LYS A 204 -5.35 -25.40 -11.93
CA LYS A 204 -4.79 -26.66 -11.44
C LYS A 204 -5.37 -26.99 -10.09
N ASN A 205 -5.54 -28.27 -9.79
CA ASN A 205 -5.90 -28.69 -8.43
C ASN A 205 -4.78 -28.30 -7.47
N ILE A 206 -5.18 -27.82 -6.31
CA ILE A 206 -4.29 -27.32 -5.28
C ILE A 206 -4.63 -27.99 -3.95
N SER A 207 -3.61 -28.44 -3.23
CA SER A 207 -3.74 -28.82 -1.82
C SER A 207 -3.25 -27.68 -0.92
N ILE A 208 -3.77 -27.62 0.29
CA ILE A 208 -3.34 -26.66 1.31
C ILE A 208 -1.83 -26.74 1.56
N GLU A 209 -1.32 -27.96 1.66
CA GLU A 209 0.12 -28.20 1.85
C GLU A 209 0.94 -27.60 0.69
N SER A 210 0.55 -27.88 -0.57
CA SER A 210 1.24 -27.35 -1.75
C SER A 210 1.22 -25.83 -1.78
N LEU A 211 0.08 -25.20 -1.47
CA LEU A 211 -0.05 -23.76 -1.43
C LEU A 211 0.86 -23.13 -0.36
N ASN A 212 0.82 -23.65 0.86
CA ASN A 212 1.62 -23.15 1.97
C ASN A 212 3.13 -23.32 1.71
N ASN A 213 3.54 -24.44 1.11
CA ASN A 213 4.94 -24.68 0.72
C ASN A 213 5.40 -23.68 -0.34
N LYS A 214 4.54 -23.35 -1.31
CA LYS A 214 4.88 -22.34 -2.33
C LYS A 214 5.01 -20.93 -1.72
N PHE A 215 4.13 -20.52 -0.84
CA PHE A 215 4.31 -19.25 -0.14
C PHE A 215 5.63 -19.20 0.64
N GLN A 216 5.98 -20.28 1.34
CA GLN A 216 7.25 -20.35 2.07
C GLN A 216 8.47 -20.30 1.13
N GLU A 217 8.40 -20.97 -0.02
CA GLU A 217 9.45 -20.94 -1.05
C GLU A 217 9.67 -19.51 -1.56
N TYR A 218 8.60 -18.81 -1.95
CA TYR A 218 8.69 -17.44 -2.46
C TYR A 218 9.16 -16.45 -1.38
N ALA A 219 8.68 -16.58 -0.15
CA ALA A 219 9.09 -15.74 0.97
C ALA A 219 10.57 -15.89 1.32
N ASN A 220 11.14 -17.07 1.12
CA ASN A 220 12.57 -17.32 1.37
C ASN A 220 13.47 -16.89 0.19
N ASN A 221 12.92 -16.72 -1.02
CA ASN A 221 13.65 -16.46 -2.25
C ASN A 221 13.26 -15.13 -2.90
N SER A 222 12.46 -15.18 -3.96
CA SER A 222 12.18 -14.03 -4.84
C SER A 222 11.36 -12.90 -4.17
N LEU A 223 10.58 -13.22 -3.15
CA LEU A 223 9.80 -12.26 -2.36
C LEU A 223 10.36 -12.07 -0.94
N LYS A 224 11.64 -12.40 -0.73
CA LYS A 224 12.30 -12.16 0.56
C LYS A 224 12.23 -10.68 0.94
N ASN A 225 11.89 -10.40 2.21
CA ASN A 225 11.64 -9.07 2.76
C ASN A 225 10.41 -8.35 2.17
N ILE A 226 9.62 -9.02 1.35
CA ILE A 226 8.36 -8.50 0.79
C ILE A 226 7.20 -9.32 1.34
N LEU A 227 7.28 -10.64 1.25
CA LEU A 227 6.29 -11.58 1.74
C LEU A 227 6.83 -12.32 2.96
N GLY A 228 6.07 -12.35 4.05
CA GLY A 228 6.32 -13.21 5.20
C GLY A 228 5.30 -14.34 5.26
N VAL A 229 5.64 -15.44 5.91
CA VAL A 229 4.72 -16.54 6.26
C VAL A 229 4.80 -16.74 7.75
N ASP A 230 3.68 -16.57 8.45
CA ASP A 230 3.60 -16.74 9.89
C ASP A 230 2.67 -17.91 10.23
N ARG A 231 3.05 -18.73 11.18
CA ARG A 231 2.28 -19.89 11.65
C ARG A 231 1.83 -19.76 13.09
N ASP A 232 2.22 -18.68 13.76
CA ASP A 232 1.88 -18.44 15.15
C ASP A 232 0.45 -17.89 15.28
N PRO A 233 -0.23 -18.12 16.40
CA PRO A 233 -1.57 -17.62 16.66
C PRO A 233 -1.53 -16.12 17.06
N LYS A 234 -1.24 -15.24 16.11
CA LYS A 234 -1.10 -13.80 16.29
C LYS A 234 -2.37 -13.03 15.91
N VAL A 235 -2.47 -11.81 16.40
CA VAL A 235 -3.52 -10.83 16.08
C VAL A 235 -2.93 -9.60 15.41
N SER A 236 -3.78 -8.67 14.93
CA SER A 236 -3.32 -7.51 14.14
C SER A 236 -2.26 -6.65 14.83
N SER A 237 -2.33 -6.45 16.16
CA SER A 237 -1.35 -5.65 16.89
C SER A 237 0.06 -6.26 16.90
N ASP A 238 0.19 -7.57 16.74
CA ASP A 238 1.49 -8.23 16.70
C ASP A 238 2.28 -7.92 15.42
N TYR A 239 1.61 -7.37 14.41
CA TYR A 239 2.21 -7.02 13.13
C TYR A 239 2.55 -5.53 12.98
N ASN A 240 2.28 -4.70 13.98
CA ASN A 240 2.62 -3.28 13.95
C ASN A 240 4.10 -3.00 13.68
N PRO A 241 5.07 -3.72 14.29
CA PRO A 241 6.49 -3.42 14.13
C PRO A 241 7.18 -4.16 12.99
N VAL A 242 6.46 -4.95 12.18
CA VAL A 242 7.11 -5.72 11.11
C VAL A 242 7.54 -4.85 9.93
N SER A 243 8.69 -5.19 9.36
CA SER A 243 9.33 -4.42 8.28
C SER A 243 8.99 -4.88 6.86
N TYR A 244 8.29 -5.98 6.69
CA TYR A 244 7.80 -6.46 5.40
C TYR A 244 6.35 -6.04 5.17
N THR A 245 5.98 -5.86 3.91
CA THR A 245 4.68 -5.26 3.53
C THR A 245 3.52 -6.24 3.54
N HIS A 246 3.78 -7.54 3.56
CA HIS A 246 2.75 -8.58 3.59
C HIS A 246 3.13 -9.75 4.45
N LEU A 247 2.06 -10.40 4.94
CA LEU A 247 2.15 -11.65 5.67
C LEU A 247 1.04 -12.58 5.18
N THR A 248 1.39 -13.82 4.86
CA THR A 248 0.40 -14.88 4.66
C THR A 248 0.31 -15.74 5.93
N LEU A 249 -0.90 -15.98 6.36
CA LEU A 249 -1.19 -17.02 7.35
C LEU A 249 -1.34 -18.36 6.63
N PRO A 250 -0.97 -19.49 7.25
CA PRO A 250 -1.23 -20.80 6.69
C PRO A 250 -2.72 -20.96 6.39
N THR A 251 -3.03 -21.39 5.19
CA THR A 251 -4.40 -21.78 4.82
C THR A 251 -4.81 -22.98 5.69
N LYS A 252 -5.94 -22.85 6.36
CA LYS A 252 -6.55 -23.97 7.12
C LYS A 252 -7.75 -24.50 6.34
N GLU A 253 -8.04 -25.81 6.45
CA GLU A 253 -9.33 -26.34 6.06
C GLU A 253 -10.41 -25.66 6.90
N GLY A 254 -11.52 -25.31 6.24
CA GLY A 254 -12.49 -24.38 6.76
C GLY A 254 -12.97 -24.67 8.18
N VAL A 255 -13.22 -23.58 8.88
CA VAL A 255 -14.05 -23.57 10.10
C VAL A 255 -15.50 -23.53 9.67
#